data_7d76c33ebb8116815c7c833ad03f458d
#
_entry.id   7d76c33ebb8116815c7c833ad03f458d
#
_cell.length_a   1.000
_cell.length_b   1.000
_cell.length_c   1.000
_cell.angle_alpha   90.00
_cell.angle_beta   90.00
_cell.angle_gamma   90.00
#
_symmetry.space_group_name_H-M   'P 1'
#
loop_
_entity.id
_entity.type
_entity.pdbx_description
1 polymer ?
#
loop_
_entity_poly.entity_id
_entity_poly.type
_entity_poly.pdbx_seq_one_letter_code
_entity_poly.pdbx_strand_id
1 'polypeptide(L)'
;MDRKQRRGGNRRPPRLLVLIALIVYSAVMVSLTMLKAFFVIGLLWEKDAHRNRSLELVPFDAYAQTDTWFAPLFGYGGNFAFFVPFGVLLYVLLRSARRSGTRKNAVLKVTLWGALFSLVIEISQYVFALGYSDVDDLIFNTLGALVGAVVAKILGPRLYWLWVWLALILGVVFAVLVALGPRLGDPDQVVEIYGISWEESAGRALV
;
A
#
# COMPACT_ATOMS: atom_id res chain seq x y z
N MET A 1 -12.98 -50.43 1.96
CA MET A 1 -12.94 -49.20 2.74
C MET A 1 -12.14 -48.15 2.00
N ASP A 2 -12.82 -47.12 1.55
CA ASP A 2 -12.46 -46.28 0.40
C ASP A 2 -11.35 -45.25 0.74
N ARG A 3 -10.20 -45.31 0.04
CA ARG A 3 -9.07 -44.37 0.14
C ARG A 3 -9.26 -43.02 -0.59
N LYS A 4 -10.48 -42.72 -1.03
CA LYS A 4 -10.78 -41.53 -1.84
C LYS A 4 -11.07 -40.23 -1.07
N GLN A 5 -11.18 -40.24 0.25
CA GLN A 5 -11.62 -39.07 1.02
C GLN A 5 -10.54 -38.15 1.59
N ARG A 6 -9.26 -38.30 1.26
CA ARG A 6 -8.18 -37.42 1.77
C ARG A 6 -7.52 -36.52 0.71
N ARG A 7 -8.23 -36.15 -0.35
CA ARG A 7 -7.76 -35.18 -1.34
C ARG A 7 -8.45 -33.80 -1.20
N GLY A 8 -8.73 -33.35 0.00
CA GLY A 8 -8.97 -31.94 0.32
C GLY A 8 -7.67 -31.16 0.33
N GLY A 9 -6.82 -31.40 -0.68
CA GLY A 9 -5.51 -30.75 -0.79
C GLY A 9 -5.69 -29.26 -1.02
N ASN A 10 -5.09 -28.49 -0.15
CA ASN A 10 -4.93 -27.04 -0.15
C ASN A 10 -4.58 -26.54 -1.57
N ARG A 11 -5.60 -26.30 -2.40
CA ARG A 11 -5.44 -25.88 -3.80
C ARG A 11 -4.90 -24.46 -3.78
N ARG A 12 -3.72 -24.27 -4.33
CA ARG A 12 -3.15 -22.92 -4.52
C ARG A 12 -4.10 -22.07 -5.36
N PRO A 13 -4.19 -20.75 -5.10
CA PRO A 13 -4.99 -19.88 -5.94
C PRO A 13 -4.51 -19.93 -7.39
N PRO A 14 -5.42 -19.80 -8.37
CA PRO A 14 -5.06 -19.71 -9.79
C PRO A 14 -4.10 -18.56 -10.02
N ARG A 15 -3.09 -18.79 -10.88
CA ARG A 15 -2.06 -17.79 -11.17
C ARG A 15 -2.65 -16.45 -11.64
N LEU A 16 -3.68 -16.51 -12.49
CA LEU A 16 -4.36 -15.32 -12.98
C LEU A 16 -4.98 -14.49 -11.84
N LEU A 17 -5.63 -15.15 -10.88
CA LEU A 17 -6.22 -14.47 -9.73
C LEU A 17 -5.16 -13.81 -8.85
N VAL A 18 -4.01 -14.48 -8.64
CA VAL A 18 -2.88 -13.89 -7.89
C VAL A 18 -2.31 -12.68 -8.64
N LEU A 19 -2.23 -12.74 -9.96
CA LEU A 19 -1.78 -11.63 -10.79
C LEU A 19 -2.75 -10.44 -10.69
N ILE A 20 -4.05 -10.69 -10.79
CA ILE A 20 -5.09 -9.65 -10.61
C ILE A 20 -4.96 -9.02 -9.21
N ALA A 21 -4.85 -9.83 -8.17
CA ALA A 21 -4.69 -9.33 -6.81
C ALA A 21 -3.43 -8.48 -6.63
N LEU A 22 -2.31 -8.89 -7.24
CA LEU A 22 -1.07 -8.13 -7.23
C LEU A 22 -1.22 -6.79 -7.96
N ILE A 23 -1.86 -6.77 -9.14
CA ILE A 23 -2.09 -5.55 -9.91
C ILE A 23 -3.02 -4.59 -9.12
N VAL A 24 -4.13 -5.10 -8.59
CA VAL A 24 -5.06 -4.30 -7.78
C VAL A 24 -4.36 -3.71 -6.57
N TYR A 25 -3.61 -4.53 -5.83
CA TYR A 25 -2.87 -4.07 -4.67
C TYR A 25 -1.80 -3.03 -5.04
N SER A 26 -1.03 -3.26 -6.11
CA SER A 26 -0.03 -2.31 -6.59
C SER A 26 -0.67 -0.98 -7.03
N ALA A 27 -1.83 -1.02 -7.67
CA ALA A 27 -2.57 0.18 -8.05
C ALA A 27 -3.01 0.98 -6.81
N VAL A 28 -3.55 0.33 -5.78
CA VAL A 28 -3.88 0.97 -4.49
C VAL A 28 -2.64 1.59 -3.87
N MET A 29 -1.54 0.83 -3.80
CA MET A 29 -0.29 1.29 -3.21
C MET A 29 0.25 2.53 -3.94
N VAL A 30 0.34 2.50 -5.28
CA VAL A 30 0.77 3.65 -6.10
C VAL A 30 -0.17 4.84 -5.91
N SER A 31 -1.49 4.61 -5.83
CA SER A 31 -2.45 5.67 -5.59
C SER A 31 -2.22 6.35 -4.23
N LEU A 32 -1.96 5.57 -3.19
CA LEU A 32 -1.72 6.09 -1.84
C LEU A 32 -0.36 6.76 -1.69
N THR A 33 0.65 6.35 -2.44
CA THR A 33 2.01 6.91 -2.34
C THR A 33 2.23 8.09 -3.29
N MET A 34 1.78 8.00 -4.55
CA MET A 34 2.08 8.98 -5.58
C MET A 34 0.92 9.91 -5.91
N LEU A 35 -0.33 9.40 -5.85
CA LEU A 35 -1.48 10.12 -6.39
C LEU A 35 -2.28 10.86 -5.31
N LYS A 36 -1.70 11.07 -4.13
CA LYS A 36 -2.32 11.82 -3.03
C LYS A 36 -2.80 13.21 -3.46
N ALA A 37 -2.07 13.86 -4.36
CA ALA A 37 -2.42 15.17 -4.89
C ALA A 37 -3.66 15.17 -5.83
N PHE A 38 -4.08 14.00 -6.30
CA PHE A 38 -5.20 13.90 -7.28
C PHE A 38 -6.51 13.42 -6.66
N PHE A 39 -6.47 12.88 -5.43
CA PHE A 39 -7.66 12.38 -4.75
C PHE A 39 -7.98 13.22 -3.53
N VAL A 40 -9.25 13.56 -3.36
CA VAL A 40 -9.78 14.08 -2.11
C VAL A 40 -10.42 12.92 -1.36
N ILE A 41 -9.88 12.56 -0.20
CA ILE A 41 -10.48 11.57 0.69
C ILE A 41 -10.79 12.30 1.99
N GLY A 42 -11.96 12.92 2.05
CA GLY A 42 -12.43 13.60 3.24
C GLY A 42 -11.49 14.71 3.70
N LEU A 43 -11.42 14.90 5.02
CA LEU A 43 -10.50 15.84 5.68
C LEU A 43 -9.04 15.36 5.69
N LEU A 44 -8.75 14.17 5.12
CA LEU A 44 -7.42 13.56 5.20
C LEU A 44 -6.44 14.08 4.15
N TRP A 45 -6.92 14.56 2.99
CA TRP A 45 -6.06 15.03 1.92
C TRP A 45 -6.61 16.26 1.21
N GLU A 46 -5.87 17.34 1.29
CA GLU A 46 -6.10 18.54 0.47
C GLU A 46 -5.46 18.39 -0.91
N LYS A 47 -6.18 18.83 -1.93
CA LYS A 47 -5.71 18.88 -3.30
C LYS A 47 -4.56 19.89 -3.40
N ASP A 48 -3.50 19.52 -4.11
CA ASP A 48 -2.30 20.34 -4.36
C ASP A 48 -1.32 20.55 -3.17
N ALA A 49 -1.65 20.15 -1.95
CA ALA A 49 -0.75 20.26 -0.79
C ALA A 49 0.55 19.43 -0.92
N HIS A 50 0.60 18.48 -1.86
CA HIS A 50 1.70 17.53 -2.02
C HIS A 50 2.48 17.69 -3.33
N ARG A 51 2.33 18.82 -4.04
CA ARG A 51 3.11 19.13 -5.24
C ARG A 51 4.45 19.75 -4.88
N ASN A 52 5.33 18.96 -4.30
CA ASN A 52 6.68 19.35 -3.98
C ASN A 52 7.68 18.47 -4.75
N ARG A 53 8.85 19.03 -5.03
CA ARG A 53 9.98 18.29 -5.59
C ARG A 53 11.14 18.44 -4.64
N SER A 54 11.45 17.37 -3.92
CA SER A 54 12.70 17.28 -3.17
C SER A 54 13.34 15.91 -3.39
N LEU A 55 14.64 15.85 -3.19
CA LEU A 55 15.42 14.62 -3.29
C LEU A 55 16.28 14.52 -2.04
N GLU A 56 15.99 13.55 -1.21
CA GLU A 56 16.69 13.29 0.04
C GLU A 56 17.50 11.99 -0.10
N LEU A 57 18.82 12.15 -0.19
CA LEU A 57 19.75 11.03 -0.38
C LEU A 57 20.53 10.66 0.88
N VAL A 58 20.33 11.41 1.98
CA VAL A 58 20.97 11.13 3.26
C VAL A 58 20.06 10.22 4.07
N PRO A 59 20.47 8.96 4.33
CA PRO A 59 19.64 8.05 5.11
C PRO A 59 19.37 8.58 6.52
N PHE A 60 18.12 8.44 6.98
CA PHE A 60 17.64 8.84 8.31
C PHE A 60 17.71 10.33 8.62
N ASP A 61 17.83 11.18 7.60
CA ASP A 61 17.91 12.63 7.78
C ASP A 61 16.64 13.22 8.42
N ALA A 62 15.48 12.62 8.16
CA ALA A 62 14.23 13.00 8.79
C ALA A 62 14.26 12.94 10.32
N TYR A 63 15.06 12.04 10.92
CA TYR A 63 15.24 12.02 12.38
C TYR A 63 16.11 13.19 12.89
N ALA A 64 17.03 13.68 12.09
CA ALA A 64 17.87 14.82 12.45
C ALA A 64 17.13 16.17 12.32
N GLN A 65 16.11 16.23 11.49
CA GLN A 65 15.35 17.45 11.19
C GLN A 65 14.08 17.64 12.03
N THR A 66 13.65 16.63 12.79
CA THR A 66 12.41 16.70 13.58
C THR A 66 12.67 16.48 15.06
N ASP A 67 11.98 17.27 15.90
CA ASP A 67 12.00 17.13 17.36
C ASP A 67 11.18 15.92 17.85
N THR A 68 10.50 15.21 16.94
CA THR A 68 9.64 14.09 17.27
C THR A 68 10.12 12.80 16.58
N TRP A 69 10.33 11.75 17.34
CA TRP A 69 10.67 10.42 16.82
C TRP A 69 9.50 9.73 16.07
N PHE A 70 8.27 10.16 16.35
CA PHE A 70 7.05 9.49 15.89
C PHE A 70 6.80 9.70 14.39
N ALA A 71 6.99 10.92 13.88
CA ALA A 71 6.68 11.24 12.48
C ALA A 71 7.56 10.46 11.48
N PRO A 72 8.91 10.42 11.63
CA PRO A 72 9.75 9.58 10.77
C PRO A 72 9.44 8.09 10.89
N LEU A 73 9.23 7.60 12.12
CA LEU A 73 8.88 6.20 12.34
C LEU A 73 7.58 5.80 11.64
N PHE A 74 6.59 6.69 11.65
CA PHE A 74 5.30 6.44 11.00
C PHE A 74 5.44 6.46 9.47
N GLY A 75 6.26 7.35 8.91
CA GLY A 75 6.59 7.38 7.48
C GLY A 75 7.29 6.09 7.03
N TYR A 76 8.39 5.74 7.66
CA TYR A 76 9.15 4.52 7.36
C TYR A 76 8.34 3.25 7.59
N GLY A 77 7.60 3.20 8.72
CA GLY A 77 6.71 2.07 9.04
C GLY A 77 5.59 1.90 8.04
N GLY A 78 5.04 2.99 7.53
CA GLY A 78 4.01 3.00 6.49
C GLY A 78 4.52 2.41 5.18
N ASN A 79 5.66 2.88 4.69
CA ASN A 79 6.30 2.38 3.49
C ASN A 79 6.65 0.90 3.60
N PHE A 80 7.29 0.50 4.70
CA PHE A 80 7.54 -0.90 5.01
C PHE A 80 6.26 -1.74 4.98
N ALA A 81 5.22 -1.30 5.68
CA ALA A 81 3.95 -2.03 5.81
C ALA A 81 3.24 -2.19 4.45
N PHE A 82 3.29 -1.19 3.57
CA PHE A 82 2.73 -1.30 2.22
C PHE A 82 3.44 -2.34 1.36
N PHE A 83 4.75 -2.49 1.50
CA PHE A 83 5.51 -3.44 0.69
C PHE A 83 5.48 -4.88 1.22
N VAL A 84 5.05 -5.13 2.46
CA VAL A 84 4.89 -6.50 2.99
C VAL A 84 3.84 -7.29 2.19
N PRO A 85 2.58 -6.86 2.01
CA PRO A 85 1.61 -7.59 1.19
C PRO A 85 2.01 -7.69 -0.29
N PHE A 86 2.65 -6.66 -0.85
CA PHE A 86 3.22 -6.72 -2.20
C PHE A 86 4.21 -7.87 -2.32
N GLY A 87 5.17 -7.98 -1.39
CA GLY A 87 6.15 -9.05 -1.34
C GLY A 87 5.51 -10.43 -1.20
N VAL A 88 4.48 -10.55 -0.36
CA VAL A 88 3.69 -11.80 -0.22
C VAL A 88 3.06 -12.20 -1.56
N LEU A 89 2.32 -11.30 -2.20
CA LEU A 89 1.59 -11.58 -3.45
C LEU A 89 2.56 -11.94 -4.59
N LEU A 90 3.65 -11.21 -4.72
CA LEU A 90 4.67 -11.47 -5.72
C LEU A 90 5.36 -12.82 -5.47
N TYR A 91 5.65 -13.17 -4.22
CA TYR A 91 6.16 -14.49 -3.86
C TYR A 91 5.19 -15.61 -4.25
N VAL A 92 3.90 -15.45 -3.92
CA VAL A 92 2.85 -16.41 -4.28
C VAL A 92 2.77 -16.57 -5.80
N LEU A 93 2.83 -15.48 -6.56
CA LEU A 93 2.82 -15.48 -8.02
C LEU A 93 4.01 -16.27 -8.61
N LEU A 94 5.23 -16.02 -8.11
CA LEU A 94 6.43 -16.73 -8.54
C LEU A 94 6.38 -18.22 -8.19
N ARG A 95 5.83 -18.57 -7.04
CA ARG A 95 5.65 -19.97 -6.60
C ARG A 95 4.54 -20.70 -7.37
N SER A 96 3.60 -19.97 -7.95
CA SER A 96 2.53 -20.51 -8.80
C SER A 96 2.99 -20.75 -10.24
N ALA A 97 4.17 -20.27 -10.62
CA ALA A 97 4.73 -20.51 -11.95
C ALA A 97 5.05 -22.00 -12.17
N ARG A 98 4.79 -22.49 -13.39
CA ARG A 98 5.05 -23.89 -13.77
C ARG A 98 6.54 -24.18 -13.94
N ARG A 99 7.34 -23.19 -14.35
CA ARG A 99 8.78 -23.35 -14.61
C ARG A 99 9.57 -23.44 -13.29
N SER A 100 10.38 -24.49 -13.16
CA SER A 100 11.21 -24.74 -11.97
C SER A 100 12.19 -23.60 -11.68
N GLY A 101 12.81 -23.02 -12.71
CA GLY A 101 13.77 -21.93 -12.56
C GLY A 101 13.18 -20.64 -11.97
N THR A 102 11.87 -20.40 -12.16
CA THR A 102 11.19 -19.24 -11.57
C THR A 102 11.05 -19.38 -10.06
N ARG A 103 10.93 -20.61 -9.55
CA ARG A 103 10.77 -20.92 -8.11
C ARG A 103 12.09 -20.87 -7.34
N LYS A 104 13.23 -21.03 -8.04
CA LYS A 104 14.56 -20.97 -7.42
C LYS A 104 14.85 -19.53 -7.00
N ASN A 105 15.35 -19.37 -5.79
CA ASN A 105 15.68 -18.06 -5.19
C ASN A 105 14.50 -17.06 -5.21
N ALA A 106 13.25 -17.55 -4.97
CA ALA A 106 12.06 -16.73 -5.06
C ALA A 106 12.09 -15.53 -4.10
N VAL A 107 12.64 -15.68 -2.89
CA VAL A 107 12.77 -14.58 -1.94
C VAL A 107 13.66 -13.48 -2.52
N LEU A 108 14.87 -13.84 -2.99
CA LEU A 108 15.78 -12.87 -3.60
C LEU A 108 15.14 -12.16 -4.80
N LYS A 109 14.44 -12.89 -5.66
CA LYS A 109 13.74 -12.29 -6.81
C LYS A 109 12.66 -11.29 -6.37
N VAL A 110 11.89 -11.61 -5.33
CA VAL A 110 10.88 -10.70 -4.79
C VAL A 110 11.54 -9.44 -4.23
N THR A 111 12.63 -9.59 -3.48
CA THR A 111 13.36 -8.45 -2.92
C THR A 111 13.87 -7.54 -4.03
N LEU A 112 14.49 -8.09 -5.07
CA LEU A 112 15.00 -7.31 -6.22
C LEU A 112 13.87 -6.63 -7.01
N TRP A 113 12.74 -7.32 -7.23
CA TRP A 113 11.58 -6.71 -7.87
C TRP A 113 10.92 -5.65 -6.99
N GLY A 114 10.91 -5.85 -5.65
CA GLY A 114 10.45 -4.86 -4.70
C GLY A 114 11.31 -3.59 -4.72
N ALA A 115 12.62 -3.75 -4.70
CA ALA A 115 13.57 -2.64 -4.82
C ALA A 115 13.41 -1.89 -6.15
N LEU A 116 13.30 -2.62 -7.28
CA LEU A 116 13.08 -2.01 -8.58
C LEU A 116 11.75 -1.25 -8.64
N PHE A 117 10.68 -1.82 -8.09
CA PHE A 117 9.38 -1.17 -8.08
C PHE A 117 9.37 0.08 -7.21
N SER A 118 10.01 0.02 -6.02
CA SER A 118 10.22 1.20 -5.18
C SER A 118 11.02 2.29 -5.91
N LEU A 119 12.13 1.92 -6.53
CA LEU A 119 12.95 2.87 -7.29
C LEU A 119 12.16 3.57 -8.41
N VAL A 120 11.30 2.83 -9.11
CA VAL A 120 10.41 3.41 -10.13
C VAL A 120 9.44 4.41 -9.52
N ILE A 121 8.88 4.11 -8.33
CA ILE A 121 8.01 5.03 -7.60
C ILE A 121 8.79 6.31 -7.25
N GLU A 122 9.99 6.20 -6.63
CA GLU A 122 10.82 7.34 -6.23
C GLU A 122 11.19 8.23 -7.43
N ILE A 123 11.66 7.62 -8.53
CA ILE A 123 11.97 8.37 -9.76
C ILE A 123 10.72 9.07 -10.31
N SER A 124 9.58 8.41 -10.28
CA SER A 124 8.33 8.99 -10.77
C SER A 124 7.85 10.15 -9.90
N GLN A 125 7.96 10.04 -8.56
CA GLN A 125 7.66 11.14 -7.64
C GLN A 125 8.53 12.37 -7.92
N TYR A 126 9.83 12.17 -8.10
CA TYR A 126 10.75 13.25 -8.44
C TYR A 126 10.44 13.88 -9.81
N VAL A 127 10.29 13.07 -10.86
CA VAL A 127 10.08 13.55 -12.23
C VAL A 127 8.77 14.33 -12.35
N PHE A 128 7.70 13.81 -11.77
CA PHE A 128 6.37 14.42 -11.87
C PHE A 128 6.04 15.40 -10.74
N ALA A 129 6.99 15.68 -9.82
CA ALA A 129 6.79 16.54 -8.64
C ALA A 129 5.55 16.10 -7.81
N LEU A 130 5.47 14.80 -7.50
CA LEU A 130 4.35 14.18 -6.80
C LEU A 130 4.64 13.89 -5.32
N GLY A 131 5.66 14.52 -4.76
CA GLY A 131 6.07 14.33 -3.38
C GLY A 131 7.58 14.40 -3.20
N TYR A 132 8.02 13.93 -2.04
CA TYR A 132 9.43 13.83 -1.67
C TYR A 132 9.95 12.48 -2.14
N SER A 133 11.12 12.47 -2.79
CA SER A 133 11.82 11.25 -3.15
C SER A 133 12.94 11.03 -2.12
N ASP A 134 12.85 9.90 -1.42
CA ASP A 134 13.68 9.62 -0.25
C ASP A 134 14.36 8.24 -0.38
N VAL A 135 15.65 8.20 -0.09
CA VAL A 135 16.40 6.94 -0.06
C VAL A 135 15.90 5.99 1.03
N ASP A 136 15.37 6.50 2.13
CA ASP A 136 14.80 5.70 3.20
C ASP A 136 13.56 4.95 2.73
N ASP A 137 12.74 5.56 1.88
CA ASP A 137 11.59 4.91 1.27
C ASP A 137 12.03 3.70 0.43
N LEU A 138 13.09 3.84 -0.36
CA LEU A 138 13.67 2.72 -1.10
C LEU A 138 14.14 1.59 -0.17
N ILE A 139 14.79 1.93 0.94
CA ILE A 139 15.30 0.97 1.93
C ILE A 139 14.12 0.23 2.59
N PHE A 140 13.16 0.96 3.16
CA PHE A 140 12.05 0.37 3.91
C PHE A 140 11.07 -0.39 3.02
N ASN A 141 10.82 0.08 1.81
CA ASN A 141 10.03 -0.63 0.79
C ASN A 141 10.69 -1.97 0.41
N THR A 142 12.00 -1.95 0.18
CA THR A 142 12.76 -3.17 -0.14
C THR A 142 12.74 -4.17 1.02
N LEU A 143 12.90 -3.69 2.26
CA LEU A 143 12.80 -4.52 3.46
C LEU A 143 11.39 -5.09 3.64
N GLY A 144 10.36 -4.29 3.38
CA GLY A 144 8.97 -4.75 3.39
C GLY A 144 8.72 -5.89 2.41
N ALA A 145 9.20 -5.75 1.17
CA ALA A 145 9.09 -6.79 0.16
C ALA A 145 9.85 -8.08 0.55
N LEU A 146 11.05 -7.95 1.13
CA LEU A 146 11.82 -9.07 1.66
C LEU A 146 11.04 -9.80 2.76
N VAL A 147 10.58 -9.07 3.77
CA VAL A 147 9.81 -9.62 4.89
C VAL A 147 8.54 -10.29 4.40
N GLY A 148 7.79 -9.66 3.48
CA GLY A 148 6.62 -10.24 2.85
C GLY A 148 6.91 -11.58 2.16
N ALA A 149 8.01 -11.67 1.40
CA ALA A 149 8.44 -12.91 0.77
C ALA A 149 8.81 -14.01 1.78
N VAL A 150 9.48 -13.63 2.87
CA VAL A 150 9.85 -14.55 3.95
C VAL A 150 8.59 -15.05 4.68
N VAL A 151 7.66 -14.15 5.01
CA VAL A 151 6.37 -14.48 5.62
C VAL A 151 5.59 -15.46 4.74
N ALA A 152 5.47 -15.19 3.43
CA ALA A 152 4.80 -16.07 2.49
C ALA A 152 5.49 -17.45 2.37
N LYS A 153 6.81 -17.49 2.47
CA LYS A 153 7.60 -18.74 2.47
C LYS A 153 7.34 -19.56 3.72
N ILE A 154 7.33 -18.94 4.91
CA ILE A 154 7.15 -19.59 6.20
C ILE A 154 5.72 -20.11 6.35
N LEU A 155 4.73 -19.26 6.11
CA LEU A 155 3.32 -19.59 6.26
C LEU A 155 2.82 -20.57 5.20
N GLY A 156 3.47 -20.61 4.05
CA GLY A 156 3.25 -21.59 2.99
C GLY A 156 1.88 -21.50 2.31
N PRO A 157 1.55 -22.49 1.46
CA PRO A 157 0.38 -22.46 0.59
C PRO A 157 -0.98 -22.38 1.29
N ARG A 158 -1.03 -22.69 2.59
CA ARG A 158 -2.29 -22.67 3.36
C ARG A 158 -2.90 -21.27 3.45
N LEU A 159 -2.04 -20.24 3.51
CA LEU A 159 -2.49 -18.85 3.65
C LEU A 159 -2.45 -18.05 2.35
N TYR A 160 -2.09 -18.66 1.21
CA TYR A 160 -2.05 -17.92 -0.07
C TYR A 160 -3.41 -17.36 -0.48
N TRP A 161 -4.50 -18.09 -0.22
CA TRP A 161 -5.86 -17.61 -0.48
C TRP A 161 -6.23 -16.42 0.40
N LEU A 162 -5.82 -16.44 1.67
CA LEU A 162 -6.06 -15.32 2.59
C LEU A 162 -5.45 -14.03 2.03
N TRP A 163 -4.17 -14.06 1.64
CA TRP A 163 -3.49 -12.89 1.09
C TRP A 163 -4.11 -12.35 -0.19
N VAL A 164 -4.54 -13.26 -1.07
CA VAL A 164 -5.21 -12.87 -2.31
C VAL A 164 -6.53 -12.16 -2.00
N TRP A 165 -7.35 -12.72 -1.11
CA TRP A 165 -8.62 -12.11 -0.74
C TRP A 165 -8.44 -10.79 0.00
N LEU A 166 -7.49 -10.69 0.92
CA LEU A 166 -7.19 -9.42 1.61
C LEU A 166 -6.79 -8.33 0.62
N ALA A 167 -5.96 -8.63 -0.38
CA ALA A 167 -5.57 -7.66 -1.40
C ALA A 167 -6.76 -7.20 -2.27
N LEU A 168 -7.64 -8.12 -2.67
CA LEU A 168 -8.83 -7.79 -3.45
C LEU A 168 -9.85 -6.98 -2.64
N ILE A 169 -10.08 -7.35 -1.37
CA ILE A 169 -10.95 -6.60 -0.46
C ILE A 169 -10.41 -5.18 -0.26
N LEU A 170 -9.12 -5.05 0.00
CA LEU A 170 -8.48 -3.73 0.12
C LEU A 170 -8.66 -2.89 -1.14
N GLY A 171 -8.52 -3.50 -2.33
CA GLY A 171 -8.79 -2.83 -3.60
C GLY A 171 -10.22 -2.32 -3.73
N VAL A 172 -11.21 -3.14 -3.33
CA VAL A 172 -12.62 -2.73 -3.34
C VAL A 172 -12.87 -1.61 -2.33
N VAL A 173 -12.36 -1.74 -1.10
CA VAL A 173 -12.50 -0.70 -0.06
C VAL A 173 -11.89 0.62 -0.56
N PHE A 174 -10.70 0.56 -1.13
CA PHE A 174 -10.05 1.76 -1.68
C PHE A 174 -10.88 2.39 -2.82
N ALA A 175 -11.37 1.59 -3.76
CA ALA A 175 -12.21 2.08 -4.85
C ALA A 175 -13.49 2.76 -4.34
N VAL A 176 -14.12 2.19 -3.31
CA VAL A 176 -15.30 2.79 -2.64
C VAL A 176 -14.94 4.10 -1.96
N LEU A 177 -13.82 4.16 -1.22
CA LEU A 177 -13.37 5.39 -0.55
C LEU A 177 -13.07 6.50 -1.56
N VAL A 178 -12.42 6.19 -2.68
CA VAL A 178 -12.17 7.16 -3.76
C VAL A 178 -13.47 7.63 -4.42
N ALA A 179 -14.41 6.72 -4.66
CA ALA A 179 -15.71 7.06 -5.27
C ALA A 179 -16.59 7.93 -4.36
N LEU A 180 -16.48 7.74 -3.04
CA LEU A 180 -17.19 8.51 -2.02
C LEU A 180 -16.40 9.72 -1.54
N GLY A 181 -15.13 9.83 -1.92
CA GLY A 181 -14.17 10.81 -1.41
C GLY A 181 -14.68 12.25 -1.34
N PRO A 182 -15.30 12.79 -2.40
CA PRO A 182 -15.87 14.14 -2.37
C PRO A 182 -16.98 14.32 -1.33
N ARG A 183 -17.72 13.24 -1.02
CA ARG A 183 -18.83 13.28 -0.05
C ARG A 183 -18.39 13.10 1.39
N LEU A 184 -17.24 12.44 1.62
CA LEU A 184 -16.73 12.15 2.95
C LEU A 184 -16.00 13.33 3.60
N GLY A 185 -15.74 14.40 2.85
CA GLY A 185 -14.93 15.53 3.31
C GLY A 185 -15.49 16.90 3.04
N ASP A 186 -16.69 16.99 2.49
CA ASP A 186 -17.36 18.28 2.34
C ASP A 186 -18.02 18.64 3.69
N PRO A 187 -17.53 19.69 4.40
CA PRO A 187 -18.14 20.12 5.66
C PRO A 187 -19.62 20.45 5.50
N ASP A 188 -20.03 21.03 4.37
CA ASP A 188 -21.40 21.42 4.10
C ASP A 188 -22.32 20.21 3.91
N GLN A 189 -21.82 19.12 3.33
CA GLN A 189 -22.59 17.87 3.18
C GLN A 189 -22.71 17.08 4.50
N VAL A 190 -21.69 17.14 5.36
CA VAL A 190 -21.75 16.55 6.70
C VAL A 190 -22.75 17.30 7.59
N VAL A 191 -22.84 18.60 7.41
CA VAL A 191 -23.78 19.47 8.11
C VAL A 191 -25.24 19.18 7.73
N GLU A 192 -25.52 18.94 6.43
CA GLU A 192 -26.87 18.55 5.98
C GLU A 192 -27.36 17.25 6.61
N ILE A 193 -26.46 16.27 6.84
CA ILE A 193 -26.81 14.98 7.46
C ILE A 193 -27.14 15.13 8.94
N TYR A 194 -26.52 16.07 9.65
CA TYR A 194 -26.71 16.25 11.11
C TYR A 194 -27.54 17.47 11.48
N GLY A 195 -27.96 18.30 10.51
CA GLY A 195 -28.82 19.46 10.74
C GLY A 195 -28.19 20.57 11.60
N ILE A 196 -26.85 20.63 11.66
CA ILE A 196 -26.10 21.62 12.46
C ILE A 196 -25.38 22.56 11.52
N SER A 197 -25.78 23.81 11.41
CA SER A 197 -25.05 24.82 10.63
C SER A 197 -23.90 25.42 11.45
N TRP A 198 -22.72 25.55 10.84
CA TRP A 198 -21.53 26.15 11.48
C TRP A 198 -21.75 27.62 11.89
N GLU A 199 -22.64 28.33 11.21
CA GLU A 199 -23.03 29.70 11.53
C GLU A 199 -23.69 29.79 12.91
N GLU A 200 -24.49 28.78 13.30
CA GLU A 200 -25.11 28.73 14.62
C GLU A 200 -24.13 28.42 15.73
N SER A 201 -23.06 27.66 15.47
CA SER A 201 -22.05 27.36 16.48
C SER A 201 -21.03 28.50 16.66
N ALA A 202 -20.70 29.24 15.60
CA ALA A 202 -19.82 30.40 15.68
C ALA A 202 -20.50 31.60 16.37
N GLY A 203 -21.81 31.77 16.15
CA GLY A 203 -22.61 32.83 16.84
C GLY A 203 -22.78 32.61 18.32
N ARG A 204 -22.74 31.39 18.85
CA ARG A 204 -22.84 31.08 20.30
C ARG A 204 -21.52 31.19 21.06
N ALA A 205 -20.38 31.30 20.36
CA ALA A 205 -19.06 31.45 20.99
C ALA A 205 -18.68 32.94 21.24
N LEU A 206 -19.52 33.89 20.79
CA LEU A 206 -19.27 35.33 20.88
C LEU A 206 -20.28 36.09 21.75
N VAL A 207 -21.09 35.42 22.57
CA VAL A 207 -22.01 36.04 23.56
C VAL A 207 -21.62 35.71 24.99
#